data_f08f2383fc75768d21b963bd5bb2f0bb
#
_entry.id   f08f2383fc75768d21b963bd5bb2f0bb
#
_cell.length_a   1.000
_cell.length_b   1.000
_cell.length_c   1.000
_cell.angle_alpha   90.00
_cell.angle_beta   90.00
_cell.angle_gamma   90.00
#
_symmetry.space_group_name_H-M   'P 1'
#
loop_
_entity.id
_entity.type
_entity.pdbx_description
1 polymer ?
#
loop_
_entity_poly.entity_id
_entity_poly.type
_entity_poly.pdbx_seq_one_letter_code
_entity_poly.pdbx_strand_id
1 'polypeptide(L)'
;MKKYLKFIIATNLIMLSTICIFVVDKSSTNNVSKAKSTSTSDIQLMARAINGEARGEPYEGQVAVGAVILNRVKDSRFPNSISGVIYQPGAFTAVSDGQINAAISEGSTVYKAAQDAINGWDPTSGCVYYFNPNTATNKWIWSRPLVKTIGKHRFCK
;
A
#
# COMPACT_ATOMS: atom_id res chain seq x y z
N MET A 1 51.45 58.05 -6.10
CA MET A 1 50.58 57.48 -5.03
C MET A 1 49.09 57.64 -5.32
N LYS A 2 48.57 58.65 -5.98
CA LYS A 2 47.12 58.85 -6.22
C LYS A 2 46.50 57.93 -7.27
N LYS A 3 47.25 57.29 -8.17
CA LYS A 3 46.72 56.37 -9.23
C LYS A 3 46.40 54.94 -8.73
N TYR A 4 47.17 54.47 -7.74
CA TYR A 4 46.95 53.11 -7.20
C TYR A 4 45.82 53.08 -6.20
N LEU A 5 45.48 54.17 -5.55
CA LEU A 5 44.35 54.23 -4.61
C LEU A 5 43.01 54.12 -5.31
N LYS A 6 42.87 54.61 -6.57
CA LYS A 6 41.67 54.50 -7.36
C LYS A 6 41.43 53.02 -7.88
N PHE A 7 42.54 52.29 -8.09
CA PHE A 7 42.47 50.92 -8.56
C PHE A 7 42.05 49.91 -7.46
N ILE A 8 42.51 50.21 -6.22
CA ILE A 8 42.13 49.35 -5.05
C ILE A 8 40.66 49.53 -4.66
N ILE A 9 40.09 50.72 -4.85
CA ILE A 9 38.68 51.00 -4.55
C ILE A 9 37.77 50.34 -5.60
N ALA A 10 38.18 50.27 -6.88
CA ALA A 10 37.39 49.65 -7.95
C ALA A 10 37.34 48.11 -7.84
N THR A 11 38.44 47.49 -7.36
CA THR A 11 38.47 46.00 -7.20
C THR A 11 37.70 45.53 -5.97
N ASN A 12 37.59 46.33 -4.91
CA ASN A 12 36.77 45.97 -3.75
C ASN A 12 35.24 46.12 -3.99
N LEU A 13 34.84 46.97 -4.94
CA LEU A 13 33.41 47.13 -5.25
C LEU A 13 32.84 45.98 -6.14
N ILE A 14 33.74 45.31 -6.88
CA ILE A 14 33.34 44.15 -7.73
C ILE A 14 33.27 42.86 -6.94
N MET A 15 34.02 42.74 -5.83
CA MET A 15 33.96 41.55 -4.95
C MET A 15 32.75 41.54 -4.01
N LEU A 16 32.04 42.65 -3.83
CA LEU A 16 30.87 42.75 -2.94
C LEU A 16 29.54 42.44 -3.66
N SER A 17 29.54 42.28 -5.01
CA SER A 17 28.34 42.04 -5.78
C SER A 17 28.14 40.56 -6.15
N THR A 18 29.07 39.66 -5.82
CA THR A 18 28.98 38.23 -6.11
C THR A 18 28.68 37.35 -4.91
N ILE A 19 28.45 37.94 -3.72
CA ILE A 19 27.82 37.21 -2.59
C ILE A 19 26.33 37.53 -2.62
N CYS A 20 25.72 37.26 -3.76
CA CYS A 20 24.28 37.27 -3.87
C CYS A 20 23.80 35.80 -3.84
N ILE A 21 23.47 35.34 -2.63
CA ILE A 21 22.24 34.64 -2.38
C ILE A 21 22.15 33.28 -3.06
N PHE A 22 22.78 32.29 -2.48
CA PHE A 22 22.12 31.02 -2.30
C PHE A 22 21.48 30.97 -0.90
N VAL A 23 20.56 31.87 -0.64
CA VAL A 23 19.49 31.56 0.29
C VAL A 23 18.60 30.55 -0.46
N VAL A 24 18.95 29.27 -0.38
CA VAL A 24 18.03 28.20 -0.69
C VAL A 24 16.90 28.35 0.30
N ASP A 25 15.81 28.90 -0.21
CA ASP A 25 14.52 28.91 0.49
C ASP A 25 14.14 27.47 0.81
N LYS A 26 14.39 27.08 2.06
CA LYS A 26 14.08 25.76 2.61
C LYS A 26 12.58 25.63 2.90
N SER A 27 11.76 26.46 2.28
CA SER A 27 10.33 26.58 2.59
C SER A 27 9.39 26.02 1.51
N SER A 28 9.86 25.24 0.54
CA SER A 28 8.99 24.77 -0.54
C SER A 28 9.11 23.27 -0.90
N THR A 29 9.32 22.39 0.06
CA THR A 29 9.28 20.94 -0.20
C THR A 29 8.41 20.16 0.78
N ASN A 30 7.32 20.73 1.28
CA ASN A 30 6.39 20.00 2.16
C ASN A 30 5.03 19.77 1.53
N ASN A 31 4.90 19.74 0.20
CA ASN A 31 3.73 19.25 -0.52
C ASN A 31 4.06 18.02 -1.35
N VAL A 32 4.88 17.11 -0.83
CA VAL A 32 4.74 15.71 -1.20
C VAL A 32 3.45 15.26 -0.55
N SER A 33 2.42 15.08 -1.37
CA SER A 33 1.19 14.41 -0.98
C SER A 33 1.59 13.22 -0.13
N LYS A 34 1.18 13.23 1.15
CA LYS A 34 1.39 12.14 2.10
C LYS A 34 0.59 10.95 1.58
N ALA A 35 1.10 10.27 0.54
CA ALA A 35 0.73 8.90 0.29
C ALA A 35 0.95 8.22 1.65
N LYS A 36 -0.13 7.77 2.29
CA LYS A 36 -0.11 7.08 3.57
C LYS A 36 0.85 5.91 3.40
N SER A 37 2.10 6.08 3.82
CA SER A 37 3.13 5.06 3.69
C SER A 37 2.60 3.85 4.47
N THR A 38 2.29 2.78 3.74
CA THR A 38 1.86 1.53 4.35
C THR A 38 2.99 1.07 5.26
N SER A 39 2.70 0.89 6.53
CA SER A 39 3.71 0.54 7.52
C SER A 39 4.14 -0.92 7.36
N THR A 40 5.35 -1.26 7.82
CA THR A 40 5.81 -2.67 7.88
C THR A 40 4.81 -3.54 8.64
N SER A 41 4.15 -3.00 9.66
CA SER A 41 3.10 -3.70 10.41
C SER A 41 1.85 -4.00 9.55
N ASP A 42 1.47 -3.13 8.62
CA ASP A 42 0.36 -3.36 7.70
C ASP A 42 0.69 -4.47 6.70
N ILE A 43 1.92 -4.50 6.16
CA ILE A 43 2.38 -5.56 5.27
C ILE A 43 2.34 -6.91 6.00
N GLN A 44 2.86 -6.98 7.22
CA GLN A 44 2.84 -8.19 8.05
C GLN A 44 1.41 -8.66 8.35
N LEU A 45 0.51 -7.76 8.68
CA LEU A 45 -0.89 -8.08 8.95
C LEU A 45 -1.59 -8.62 7.70
N MET A 46 -1.39 -7.98 6.55
CA MET A 46 -1.90 -8.47 5.26
C MET A 46 -1.34 -9.84 4.91
N ALA A 47 -0.03 -10.05 5.08
CA ALA A 47 0.59 -11.34 4.81
C ALA A 47 0.01 -12.47 5.67
N ARG A 48 -0.30 -12.18 6.93
CA ARG A 48 -0.98 -13.13 7.83
C ARG A 48 -2.41 -13.45 7.37
N ALA A 49 -3.18 -12.45 6.95
CA ALA A 49 -4.50 -12.65 6.38
C ALA A 49 -4.42 -13.49 5.09
N ILE A 50 -3.53 -13.13 4.15
CA ILE A 50 -3.30 -13.90 2.92
C ILE A 50 -2.87 -15.34 3.24
N ASN A 51 -2.02 -15.55 4.23
CA ASN A 51 -1.59 -16.90 4.64
C ASN A 51 -2.78 -17.75 5.13
N GLY A 52 -3.66 -17.19 5.93
CA GLY A 52 -4.84 -17.91 6.41
C GLY A 52 -5.85 -18.22 5.30
N GLU A 53 -6.05 -17.30 4.38
CA GLU A 53 -7.10 -17.38 3.37
C GLU A 53 -6.64 -18.02 2.04
N ALA A 54 -5.37 -17.87 1.67
CA ALA A 54 -4.91 -18.14 0.30
C ALA A 54 -3.52 -18.79 0.19
N ARG A 55 -2.90 -19.33 1.26
CA ARG A 55 -1.57 -19.95 1.18
C ARG A 55 -1.47 -21.12 0.20
N GLY A 56 -2.60 -21.80 -0.07
CA GLY A 56 -2.69 -22.90 -1.02
C GLY A 56 -3.15 -22.52 -2.42
N GLU A 57 -3.31 -21.22 -2.68
CA GLU A 57 -3.69 -20.68 -3.97
C GLU A 57 -2.46 -20.37 -4.84
N PRO A 58 -2.62 -20.27 -6.18
CA PRO A 58 -1.59 -19.70 -7.04
C PRO A 58 -1.17 -18.32 -6.56
N TYR A 59 0.05 -17.88 -6.88
CA TYR A 59 0.58 -16.56 -6.45
C TYR A 59 -0.36 -15.40 -6.79
N GLU A 60 -0.90 -15.38 -8.01
CA GLU A 60 -1.92 -14.40 -8.42
C GLU A 60 -3.15 -14.40 -7.49
N GLY A 61 -3.57 -15.57 -7.02
CA GLY A 61 -4.69 -15.71 -6.06
C GLY A 61 -4.35 -15.15 -4.68
N GLN A 62 -3.10 -15.30 -4.24
CA GLN A 62 -2.62 -14.69 -3.00
C GLN A 62 -2.61 -13.16 -3.11
N VAL A 63 -2.09 -12.61 -4.22
CA VAL A 63 -2.15 -11.16 -4.49
C VAL A 63 -3.60 -10.68 -4.57
N ALA A 64 -4.48 -11.44 -5.21
CA ALA A 64 -5.91 -11.12 -5.34
C ALA A 64 -6.61 -10.93 -4.00
N VAL A 65 -6.34 -11.79 -3.01
CA VAL A 65 -6.87 -11.63 -1.65
C VAL A 65 -6.33 -10.34 -0.99
N GLY A 66 -5.05 -10.03 -1.17
CA GLY A 66 -4.46 -8.76 -0.73
C GLY A 66 -5.11 -7.55 -1.39
N ALA A 67 -5.36 -7.63 -2.70
CA ALA A 67 -6.03 -6.56 -3.46
C ALA A 67 -7.46 -6.33 -2.97
N VAL A 68 -8.22 -7.38 -2.65
CA VAL A 68 -9.57 -7.24 -2.06
C VAL A 68 -9.53 -6.48 -0.74
N ILE A 69 -8.55 -6.74 0.14
CA ILE A 69 -8.40 -5.97 1.38
C ILE A 69 -8.23 -4.48 1.06
N LEU A 70 -7.36 -4.14 0.13
CA LEU A 70 -7.08 -2.75 -0.25
C LEU A 70 -8.25 -2.09 -0.98
N ASN A 71 -9.01 -2.84 -1.78
CA ASN A 71 -10.22 -2.36 -2.43
C ASN A 71 -11.29 -2.03 -1.39
N ARG A 72 -11.46 -2.87 -0.36
CA ARG A 72 -12.36 -2.57 0.77
C ARG A 72 -11.94 -1.32 1.51
N VAL A 73 -10.64 -1.09 1.77
CA VAL A 73 -10.15 0.15 2.42
C VAL A 73 -10.52 1.41 1.64
N LYS A 74 -10.62 1.31 0.30
CA LYS A 74 -10.99 2.43 -0.58
C LYS A 74 -12.50 2.62 -0.73
N ASP A 75 -13.29 1.61 -0.42
CA ASP A 75 -14.74 1.58 -0.60
C ASP A 75 -15.44 2.04 0.69
N SER A 76 -16.29 3.04 0.60
CA SER A 76 -16.97 3.65 1.76
C SER A 76 -17.89 2.71 2.54
N ARG A 77 -18.22 1.53 2.00
CA ARG A 77 -18.99 0.48 2.68
C ARG A 77 -18.20 -0.29 3.73
N PHE A 78 -16.88 -0.12 3.76
CA PHE A 78 -15.97 -0.87 4.63
C PHE A 78 -15.12 0.06 5.49
N PRO A 79 -14.46 -0.46 6.53
CA PRO A 79 -13.49 0.31 7.30
C PRO A 79 -12.37 0.89 6.44
N ASN A 80 -11.90 2.10 6.76
CA ASN A 80 -10.91 2.85 5.98
C ASN A 80 -9.45 2.55 6.35
N SER A 81 -9.19 1.38 6.94
CA SER A 81 -7.83 0.91 7.28
C SER A 81 -7.69 -0.59 7.07
N ILE A 82 -6.47 -1.04 6.80
CA ILE A 82 -6.15 -2.46 6.59
C ILE A 82 -6.55 -3.28 7.83
N SER A 83 -6.17 -2.83 9.01
CA SER A 83 -6.55 -3.50 10.26
C SER A 83 -8.06 -3.51 10.47
N GLY A 84 -8.74 -2.40 10.21
CA GLY A 84 -10.20 -2.31 10.31
C GLY A 84 -10.92 -3.30 9.40
N VAL A 85 -10.46 -3.45 8.15
CA VAL A 85 -11.01 -4.42 7.19
C VAL A 85 -10.74 -5.85 7.63
N ILE A 86 -9.51 -6.16 8.06
CA ILE A 86 -9.13 -7.54 8.44
C ILE A 86 -9.87 -7.98 9.70
N TYR A 87 -9.95 -7.13 10.72
CA TYR A 87 -10.61 -7.45 11.98
C TYR A 87 -12.12 -7.18 12.01
N GLN A 88 -12.71 -6.80 10.88
CA GLN A 88 -14.17 -6.67 10.79
C GLN A 88 -14.83 -8.03 11.11
N PRO A 89 -15.82 -8.09 11.99
CA PRO A 89 -16.44 -9.35 12.41
C PRO A 89 -16.92 -10.19 11.23
N GLY A 90 -16.45 -11.42 11.15
CA GLY A 90 -16.81 -12.39 10.10
C GLY A 90 -16.20 -12.11 8.71
N ALA A 91 -15.30 -11.15 8.56
CA ALA A 91 -14.71 -10.81 7.27
C ALA A 91 -13.64 -11.81 6.81
N PHE A 92 -12.86 -12.34 7.74
CA PHE A 92 -11.77 -13.28 7.45
C PHE A 92 -11.77 -14.44 8.44
N THR A 93 -11.73 -15.67 7.92
CA THR A 93 -11.67 -16.91 8.72
C THR A 93 -10.37 -16.94 9.53
N ALA A 94 -9.28 -16.45 8.97
CA ALA A 94 -7.97 -16.35 9.62
C ALA A 94 -7.99 -15.65 10.98
N VAL A 95 -8.94 -14.73 11.20
CA VAL A 95 -9.11 -14.05 12.48
C VAL A 95 -9.79 -14.96 13.51
N SER A 96 -10.86 -15.66 13.09
CA SER A 96 -11.66 -16.52 14.00
C SER A 96 -10.96 -17.82 14.36
N ASP A 97 -10.11 -18.37 13.48
CA ASP A 97 -9.36 -19.61 13.74
C ASP A 97 -7.93 -19.39 14.28
N GLY A 98 -7.54 -18.13 14.47
CA GLY A 98 -6.25 -17.74 15.05
C GLY A 98 -5.06 -17.74 14.09
N GLN A 99 -5.23 -18.08 12.81
CA GLN A 99 -4.16 -18.06 11.82
C GLN A 99 -3.59 -16.65 11.57
N ILE A 100 -4.34 -15.61 11.90
CA ILE A 100 -3.90 -14.21 11.85
C ILE A 100 -2.67 -13.94 12.75
N ASN A 101 -2.40 -14.81 13.72
CA ASN A 101 -1.25 -14.70 14.63
C ASN A 101 -0.02 -15.49 14.14
N ALA A 102 -0.09 -16.14 12.99
CA ALA A 102 1.03 -16.90 12.44
C ALA A 102 2.25 -16.00 12.22
N ALA A 103 3.45 -16.52 12.54
CA ALA A 103 4.69 -15.84 12.18
C ALA A 103 4.93 -15.97 10.67
N ILE A 104 5.06 -14.84 9.98
CA ILE A 104 5.30 -14.80 8.53
C ILE A 104 6.69 -14.23 8.26
N SER A 105 7.50 -15.02 7.55
CA SER A 105 8.83 -14.58 7.08
C SER A 105 8.67 -13.57 5.93
N GLU A 106 9.48 -12.51 5.94
CA GLU A 106 9.53 -11.51 4.85
C GLU A 106 9.95 -12.10 3.49
N GLY A 107 10.65 -13.24 3.48
CA GLY A 107 10.99 -13.98 2.27
C GLY A 107 9.87 -14.86 1.72
N SER A 108 8.75 -15.04 2.45
CA SER A 108 7.66 -15.93 2.05
C SER A 108 6.86 -15.38 0.85
N THR A 109 6.20 -16.29 0.11
CA THR A 109 5.34 -15.92 -1.02
C THR A 109 4.18 -15.03 -0.61
N VAL A 110 3.56 -15.29 0.56
CA VAL A 110 2.43 -14.49 1.07
C VAL A 110 2.87 -13.09 1.48
N TYR A 111 4.10 -12.91 1.98
CA TYR A 111 4.64 -11.58 2.28
C TYR A 111 4.88 -10.78 0.99
N LYS A 112 5.48 -11.42 -0.02
CA LYS A 112 5.68 -10.81 -1.35
C LYS A 112 4.34 -10.47 -2.00
N ALA A 113 3.33 -11.35 -1.90
CA ALA A 113 1.98 -11.08 -2.41
C ALA A 113 1.33 -9.87 -1.73
N ALA A 114 1.52 -9.71 -0.41
CA ALA A 114 1.06 -8.51 0.30
C ALA A 114 1.76 -7.24 -0.20
N GLN A 115 3.07 -7.28 -0.43
CA GLN A 115 3.82 -6.16 -0.99
C GLN A 115 3.36 -5.79 -2.41
N ASP A 116 3.15 -6.78 -3.28
CA ASP A 116 2.71 -6.55 -4.65
C ASP A 116 1.31 -5.95 -4.71
N ALA A 117 0.40 -6.42 -3.85
CA ALA A 117 -0.93 -5.81 -3.72
C ALA A 117 -0.83 -4.35 -3.26
N ILE A 118 0.00 -4.04 -2.24
CA ILE A 118 0.25 -2.67 -1.75
C ILE A 118 0.85 -1.79 -2.84
N ASN A 119 1.73 -2.34 -3.68
CA ASN A 119 2.33 -1.65 -4.81
C ASN A 119 1.36 -1.43 -5.98
N GLY A 120 0.12 -1.90 -5.87
CA GLY A 120 -0.97 -1.62 -6.80
C GLY A 120 -1.34 -2.76 -7.74
N TRP A 121 -0.74 -3.94 -7.61
CA TRP A 121 -1.18 -5.08 -8.42
C TRP A 121 -2.52 -5.61 -7.92
N ASP A 122 -3.57 -5.35 -8.69
CA ASP A 122 -4.93 -5.87 -8.47
C ASP A 122 -5.38 -6.76 -9.64
N PRO A 123 -5.22 -8.07 -9.54
CA PRO A 123 -5.67 -8.99 -10.58
C PRO A 123 -7.19 -9.17 -10.61
N THR A 124 -7.92 -8.59 -9.64
CA THR A 124 -9.38 -8.75 -9.49
C THR A 124 -10.21 -7.67 -10.18
N SER A 125 -9.56 -6.60 -10.69
CA SER A 125 -10.25 -5.45 -11.29
C SER A 125 -11.24 -4.76 -10.32
N GLY A 126 -10.82 -4.53 -9.09
CA GLY A 126 -11.58 -3.78 -8.09
C GLY A 126 -12.64 -4.61 -7.35
N CYS A 127 -12.52 -5.94 -7.29
CA CYS A 127 -13.42 -6.76 -6.49
C CYS A 127 -13.26 -6.49 -5.00
N VAL A 128 -14.38 -6.54 -4.27
CA VAL A 128 -14.44 -6.37 -2.82
C VAL A 128 -14.92 -7.64 -2.10
N TYR A 129 -15.30 -8.66 -2.85
CA TYR A 129 -15.72 -9.98 -2.34
C TYR A 129 -14.97 -11.10 -3.04
N TYR A 130 -14.76 -12.19 -2.32
CA TYR A 130 -14.34 -13.46 -2.89
C TYR A 130 -14.90 -14.61 -2.08
N PHE A 131 -15.00 -15.79 -2.69
CA PHE A 131 -15.42 -17.02 -2.04
C PHE A 131 -14.92 -18.25 -2.79
N ASN A 132 -14.76 -19.36 -2.06
CA ASN A 132 -14.54 -20.66 -2.66
C ASN A 132 -15.91 -21.33 -2.90
N PRO A 133 -16.31 -21.63 -4.15
CA PRO A 133 -17.60 -22.22 -4.46
C PRO A 133 -17.81 -23.62 -3.86
N ASN A 134 -16.72 -24.33 -3.54
CA ASN A 134 -16.81 -25.66 -2.95
C ASN A 134 -17.18 -25.66 -1.45
N THR A 135 -16.96 -24.51 -0.77
CA THR A 135 -17.14 -24.40 0.68
C THR A 135 -18.14 -23.30 1.08
N ALA A 136 -18.49 -22.41 0.17
CA ALA A 136 -19.39 -21.30 0.45
C ALA A 136 -20.82 -21.77 0.65
N THR A 137 -21.36 -21.57 1.85
CA THR A 137 -22.74 -21.91 2.24
C THR A 137 -23.69 -20.70 2.18
N ASN A 138 -23.16 -19.49 2.24
CA ASN A 138 -23.96 -18.27 2.23
C ASN A 138 -24.50 -17.97 0.83
N LYS A 139 -25.83 -18.08 0.65
CA LYS A 139 -26.49 -17.84 -0.64
C LYS A 139 -26.31 -16.42 -1.17
N TRP A 140 -26.16 -15.42 -0.31
CA TRP A 140 -25.97 -14.03 -0.71
C TRP A 140 -24.72 -13.84 -1.57
N ILE A 141 -23.60 -14.50 -1.25
CA ILE A 141 -22.35 -14.34 -2.01
C ILE A 141 -22.48 -14.82 -3.45
N TRP A 142 -23.34 -15.81 -3.68
CA TRP A 142 -23.60 -16.36 -5.02
C TRP A 142 -24.38 -15.41 -5.93
N SER A 143 -25.08 -14.42 -5.35
CA SER A 143 -25.79 -13.37 -6.11
C SER A 143 -24.89 -12.20 -6.54
N ARG A 144 -23.63 -12.18 -6.11
CA ARG A 144 -22.71 -11.09 -6.46
C ARG A 144 -22.22 -11.23 -7.90
N PRO A 145 -22.09 -10.10 -8.64
CA PRO A 145 -21.56 -10.13 -10.01
C PRO A 145 -20.15 -10.71 -10.03
N LEU A 146 -20.00 -11.89 -10.64
CA LEU A 146 -18.69 -12.54 -10.83
C LEU A 146 -17.87 -11.74 -11.84
N VAL A 147 -16.64 -11.41 -11.47
CA VAL A 147 -15.67 -10.72 -12.34
C VAL A 147 -14.59 -11.67 -12.83
N LYS A 148 -14.01 -12.47 -11.93
CA LYS A 148 -12.90 -13.36 -12.26
C LYS A 148 -12.84 -14.57 -11.33
N THR A 149 -12.31 -15.67 -11.85
CA THR A 149 -11.93 -16.85 -11.06
C THR A 149 -10.42 -16.98 -11.12
N ILE A 150 -9.76 -17.07 -9.95
CA ILE A 150 -8.32 -17.31 -9.81
C ILE A 150 -8.14 -18.43 -8.79
N GLY A 151 -7.48 -19.52 -9.20
CA GLY A 151 -7.37 -20.72 -8.39
C GLY A 151 -8.75 -21.26 -8.02
N LYS A 152 -8.99 -21.46 -6.73
CA LYS A 152 -10.28 -21.95 -6.19
C LYS A 152 -11.25 -20.83 -5.84
N HIS A 153 -10.82 -19.56 -5.94
CA HIS A 153 -11.62 -18.40 -5.53
C HIS A 153 -12.34 -17.73 -6.71
N ARG A 154 -13.58 -17.35 -6.48
CA ARG A 154 -14.38 -16.48 -7.33
C ARG A 154 -14.36 -15.07 -6.74
N PHE A 155 -13.96 -14.09 -7.54
CA PHE A 155 -13.87 -12.67 -7.16
C PHE A 155 -15.07 -11.91 -7.72
N CYS A 156 -15.72 -11.09 -6.86
CA CYS A 156 -17.02 -10.48 -7.14
C CYS A 156 -17.07 -9.01 -6.69
N LYS A 157 -18.05 -8.26 -7.21
CA LYS A 157 -18.39 -6.88 -6.80
C LYS A 157 -19.66 -6.81 -5.98
#